data_0c0dd6aa5c0235899e1b3d2ba3113d07
#
_entry.id   0c0dd6aa5c0235899e1b3d2ba3113d07
#
_cell.length_a   1.000
_cell.length_b   1.000
_cell.length_c   1.000
_cell.angle_alpha   90.00
_cell.angle_beta   90.00
_cell.angle_gamma   90.00
#
_symmetry.space_group_name_H-M   'P 1'
#
loop_
_entity.id
_entity.type
_entity.pdbx_description
1 polymer ?
#
loop_
_entity_poly.entity_id
_entity_poly.type
_entity_poly.pdbx_seq_one_letter_code
_entity_poly.pdbx_strand_id
1 'polypeptide(L)'
;LVQDIHFYAKQRRIEFVTTVDWHEHQSLLKVHFPVNVHTDEATFEIQYGNLTRKTHANTSWDRARFESCGQKWMDLSEGHYGVSMLNDCKYGHSVKDSVIGLTLIKSGIEPNPTTDQEVHHFTYAIYPHAEKWQAAGTVPQAFFLNQPALAVQGGKPGESFSLAGLDAPNVVLETIKRAEDGDGAIVRMYECENSLTNVTLDWNLPFHAAESCNCLEQPDGEPVEVKDGKITFTVK
;
A
#
# COMPACT_ATOMS: atom_id res chain seq x y z
N LEU A 1 -23.91 -6.57 10.22
CA LEU A 1 -22.58 -5.94 10.21
C LEU A 1 -22.16 -5.67 11.65
N VAL A 2 -20.95 -6.07 12.02
CA VAL A 2 -20.27 -5.75 13.28
C VAL A 2 -18.97 -5.05 12.92
N GLN A 3 -18.63 -3.97 13.66
CA GLN A 3 -17.45 -3.19 13.40
C GLN A 3 -16.81 -2.74 14.71
N ASP A 4 -15.56 -3.13 14.92
CA ASP A 4 -14.74 -2.67 16.01
C ASP A 4 -13.86 -1.51 15.54
N ILE A 5 -13.94 -0.38 16.22
CA ILE A 5 -13.18 0.82 15.89
C ILE A 5 -11.99 0.93 16.85
N HIS A 6 -10.78 0.83 16.31
CA HIS A 6 -9.55 0.86 17.09
C HIS A 6 -8.87 2.22 17.03
N PHE A 7 -8.65 2.80 18.19
CA PHE A 7 -7.85 4.01 18.39
C PHE A 7 -6.59 3.66 19.17
N TYR A 8 -5.45 4.07 18.66
CA TYR A 8 -4.15 3.79 19.27
C TYR A 8 -3.56 5.05 19.89
N ALA A 9 -3.06 4.96 21.13
CA ALA A 9 -2.54 6.10 21.87
C ALA A 9 -1.37 6.84 21.19
N LYS A 10 -0.61 6.17 20.33
CA LYS A 10 0.60 6.72 19.68
C LYS A 10 0.54 6.71 18.14
N GLN A 11 -0.61 6.40 17.57
CA GLN A 11 -0.82 6.38 16.13
C GLN A 11 -2.01 7.25 15.76
N ARG A 12 -1.96 7.87 14.59
CA ARG A 12 -3.07 8.67 14.06
C ARG A 12 -4.07 7.82 13.27
N ARG A 13 -3.70 6.59 12.94
CA ARG A 13 -4.54 5.66 12.20
C ARG A 13 -5.72 5.21 13.06
N ILE A 14 -6.92 5.29 12.49
CA ILE A 14 -8.16 4.80 13.07
C ILE A 14 -8.59 3.62 12.22
N GLU A 15 -8.61 2.43 12.80
CA GLU A 15 -8.92 1.17 12.11
C GLU A 15 -10.36 0.75 12.34
N PHE A 16 -10.98 0.20 11.30
CA PHE A 16 -12.32 -0.34 11.28
C PHE A 16 -12.25 -1.84 10.95
N VAL A 17 -12.12 -2.67 11.99
CA VAL A 17 -12.13 -4.14 11.85
C VAL A 17 -13.57 -4.58 11.68
N THR A 18 -13.89 -5.11 10.51
CA THR A 18 -15.26 -5.26 10.07
C THR A 18 -15.58 -6.71 9.75
N THR A 19 -16.70 -7.20 10.27
CA THR A 19 -17.34 -8.46 9.91
C THR A 19 -18.73 -8.20 9.37
N VAL A 20 -19.02 -8.71 8.18
CA VAL A 20 -20.32 -8.58 7.52
C VAL A 20 -20.82 -9.96 7.14
N ASP A 21 -21.96 -10.35 7.67
CA ASP A 21 -22.75 -11.48 7.17
C ASP A 21 -23.68 -10.93 6.08
N TRP A 22 -23.31 -11.19 4.80
CA TRP A 22 -23.90 -10.53 3.65
C TRP A 22 -24.79 -11.44 2.83
N HIS A 23 -26.05 -11.03 2.64
CA HIS A 23 -27.08 -11.79 1.91
C HIS A 23 -27.84 -10.93 0.90
N GLU A 24 -27.38 -9.71 0.63
CA GLU A 24 -28.03 -8.78 -0.28
C GLU A 24 -27.80 -9.14 -1.74
N HIS A 25 -28.77 -8.82 -2.60
CA HIS A 25 -28.71 -8.99 -4.03
C HIS A 25 -28.64 -7.63 -4.73
N GLN A 26 -27.88 -7.52 -5.83
CA GLN A 26 -27.76 -6.32 -6.65
C GLN A 26 -27.45 -5.05 -5.83
N SER A 27 -26.67 -5.20 -4.79
CA SER A 27 -26.37 -4.15 -3.81
C SER A 27 -24.87 -3.89 -3.72
N LEU A 28 -24.54 -2.68 -3.35
CA LEU A 28 -23.18 -2.19 -3.15
C LEU A 28 -23.05 -1.62 -1.74
N LEU A 29 -22.22 -2.25 -0.92
CA LEU A 29 -21.86 -1.71 0.39
C LEU A 29 -20.63 -0.82 0.25
N LYS A 30 -20.75 0.43 0.62
CA LYS A 30 -19.65 1.41 0.61
C LYS A 30 -19.55 2.13 1.94
N VAL A 31 -18.35 2.55 2.28
CA VAL A 31 -18.12 3.55 3.32
C VAL A 31 -17.71 4.88 2.67
N HIS A 32 -18.18 5.97 3.24
CA HIS A 32 -17.84 7.33 2.80
C HIS A 32 -17.35 8.15 3.99
N PHE A 33 -16.24 8.84 3.79
CA PHE A 33 -15.67 9.79 4.74
C PHE A 33 -15.64 11.18 4.13
N PRO A 34 -16.54 12.08 4.51
CA PRO A 34 -16.39 13.50 4.23
C PRO A 34 -15.20 14.04 5.00
N VAL A 35 -14.24 14.64 4.32
CA VAL A 35 -13.03 15.23 4.91
C VAL A 35 -12.91 16.69 4.53
N ASN A 36 -12.28 17.48 5.38
CA ASN A 36 -12.08 18.91 5.12
C ASN A 36 -10.72 19.14 4.44
N VAL A 37 -10.57 18.61 3.22
CA VAL A 37 -9.36 18.73 2.39
C VAL A 37 -9.73 19.38 1.06
N HIS A 38 -9.03 20.43 0.66
CA HIS A 38 -9.32 21.23 -0.51
C HIS A 38 -8.30 20.98 -1.62
N THR A 39 -8.61 20.02 -2.50
CA THR A 39 -7.76 19.64 -3.63
C THR A 39 -8.59 19.07 -4.76
N ASP A 40 -8.10 19.21 -5.98
CA ASP A 40 -8.70 18.63 -7.19
C ASP A 40 -8.02 17.33 -7.65
N GLU A 41 -7.08 16.81 -6.85
CA GLU A 41 -6.34 15.59 -7.14
C GLU A 41 -6.30 14.65 -5.95
N ALA A 42 -6.37 13.34 -6.21
CA ALA A 42 -6.15 12.28 -5.25
C ALA A 42 -5.10 11.30 -5.79
N THR A 43 -4.26 10.79 -4.93
CA THR A 43 -3.22 9.81 -5.27
C THR A 43 -3.65 8.42 -4.85
N PHE A 44 -3.44 7.43 -5.72
CA PHE A 44 -3.80 6.03 -5.50
C PHE A 44 -2.59 5.15 -5.69
N GLU A 45 -2.36 4.23 -4.78
CA GLU A 45 -1.38 3.19 -4.99
C GLU A 45 -1.80 2.29 -6.16
N ILE A 46 -0.85 2.00 -7.02
CA ILE A 46 -0.94 0.96 -8.04
C ILE A 46 0.18 -0.05 -7.81
N GLN A 47 0.27 -1.08 -8.65
CA GLN A 47 1.35 -2.05 -8.57
C GLN A 47 2.69 -1.34 -8.79
N TYR A 48 3.57 -1.44 -7.78
CA TYR A 48 4.92 -0.85 -7.78
C TYR A 48 4.97 0.66 -8.05
N GLY A 49 4.02 1.41 -7.51
CA GLY A 49 4.02 2.86 -7.68
C GLY A 49 2.70 3.52 -7.27
N ASN A 50 2.46 4.69 -7.80
CA ASN A 50 1.24 5.46 -7.56
C ASN A 50 0.78 6.19 -8.81
N LEU A 51 -0.48 6.61 -8.82
CA LEU A 51 -1.09 7.40 -9.88
C LEU A 51 -2.01 8.46 -9.30
N THR A 52 -1.87 9.71 -9.76
CA THR A 52 -2.75 10.81 -9.41
C THR A 52 -3.95 10.88 -10.36
N ARG A 53 -5.14 11.10 -9.81
CA ARG A 53 -6.41 11.24 -10.55
C ARG A 53 -7.17 12.47 -10.06
N LYS A 54 -7.91 13.12 -10.97
CA LYS A 54 -8.78 14.25 -10.62
C LYS A 54 -9.98 13.80 -9.80
N THR A 55 -10.39 14.66 -8.85
CA THR A 55 -11.54 14.43 -7.95
C THR A 55 -12.83 15.03 -8.49
N HIS A 56 -12.75 15.92 -9.50
CA HIS A 56 -13.91 16.54 -10.14
C HIS A 56 -14.48 15.66 -11.27
N ALA A 57 -15.70 16.00 -11.71
CA ALA A 57 -16.41 15.32 -12.79
C ALA A 57 -16.81 16.31 -13.92
N ASN A 58 -15.83 17.10 -14.41
CA ASN A 58 -16.07 18.18 -15.37
C ASN A 58 -16.29 17.65 -16.79
N THR A 59 -15.68 16.54 -17.14
CA THR A 59 -15.82 15.90 -18.47
C THR A 59 -16.72 14.67 -18.41
N SER A 60 -17.16 14.19 -19.58
CA SER A 60 -17.87 12.91 -19.67
C SER A 60 -17.01 11.72 -19.26
N TRP A 61 -15.71 11.78 -19.49
CA TRP A 61 -14.72 10.80 -19.02
C TRP A 61 -14.67 10.74 -17.49
N ASP A 62 -14.60 11.90 -16.83
CA ASP A 62 -14.59 11.98 -15.37
C ASP A 62 -15.89 11.44 -14.78
N ARG A 63 -17.03 11.78 -15.40
CA ARG A 63 -18.34 11.28 -14.97
C ARG A 63 -18.51 9.80 -15.12
N ALA A 64 -17.87 9.17 -16.11
CA ALA A 64 -17.88 7.72 -16.31
C ALA A 64 -16.98 6.97 -15.32
N ARG A 65 -16.10 7.66 -14.61
CA ARG A 65 -15.22 7.08 -13.61
C ARG A 65 -15.92 7.05 -12.25
N PHE A 66 -16.74 6.04 -12.02
CA PHE A 66 -17.46 5.86 -10.76
C PHE A 66 -16.52 5.44 -9.62
N GLU A 67 -15.52 4.62 -9.95
CA GLU A 67 -14.50 4.12 -9.05
C GLU A 67 -13.17 4.01 -9.76
N SER A 68 -12.11 4.05 -8.98
CA SER A 68 -10.74 3.85 -9.43
C SER A 68 -10.06 2.79 -8.58
N CYS A 69 -9.23 1.97 -9.20
CA CYS A 69 -8.43 1.01 -8.45
C CYS A 69 -7.39 1.74 -7.61
N GLY A 70 -7.32 1.41 -6.33
CA GLY A 70 -6.22 1.69 -5.43
C GLY A 70 -5.88 0.40 -4.71
N GLN A 71 -4.59 0.15 -4.46
CA GLN A 71 -4.17 -1.07 -3.76
C GLN A 71 -4.32 -0.88 -2.24
N LYS A 72 -3.23 -0.83 -1.50
CA LYS A 72 -3.25 -0.73 -0.04
C LYS A 72 -3.69 0.65 0.47
N TRP A 73 -3.56 1.70 -0.36
CA TRP A 73 -3.88 3.07 0.05
C TRP A 73 -4.34 3.97 -1.09
N MET A 74 -5.06 4.99 -0.73
CA MET A 74 -5.26 6.21 -1.49
C MET A 74 -5.12 7.41 -0.56
N ASP A 75 -4.83 8.58 -1.12
CA ASP A 75 -4.62 9.80 -0.35
C ASP A 75 -5.29 11.00 -0.99
N LEU A 76 -5.85 11.85 -0.14
CA LEU A 76 -6.36 13.16 -0.48
C LEU A 76 -5.66 14.20 0.40
N SER A 77 -4.73 14.95 -0.17
CA SER A 77 -3.93 15.95 0.55
C SER A 77 -4.00 17.32 -0.09
N GLU A 78 -4.01 18.34 0.75
CA GLU A 78 -3.70 19.73 0.40
C GLU A 78 -2.30 20.13 0.91
N GLY A 79 -2.00 21.43 1.00
CA GLY A 79 -0.65 21.92 1.31
C GLY A 79 -0.03 21.41 2.63
N HIS A 80 -0.83 21.32 3.72
CA HIS A 80 -0.34 21.03 5.07
C HIS A 80 -1.15 19.97 5.81
N TYR A 81 -2.14 19.37 5.16
CA TYR A 81 -3.03 18.40 5.76
C TYR A 81 -3.53 17.42 4.70
N GLY A 82 -3.75 16.20 5.12
CA GLY A 82 -4.33 15.16 4.28
C GLY A 82 -5.00 14.06 5.09
N VAL A 83 -5.71 13.23 4.38
CA VAL A 83 -6.32 12.01 4.89
C VAL A 83 -6.08 10.89 3.91
N SER A 84 -5.36 9.87 4.35
CA SER A 84 -5.22 8.62 3.58
C SER A 84 -6.30 7.63 3.99
N MET A 85 -6.84 6.91 3.01
CA MET A 85 -7.64 5.70 3.20
C MET A 85 -6.75 4.50 3.00
N LEU A 86 -6.68 3.62 4.00
CA LEU A 86 -5.90 2.39 3.96
C LEU A 86 -6.84 1.19 4.00
N ASN A 87 -6.44 0.07 3.39
CA ASN A 87 -7.24 -1.16 3.44
C ASN A 87 -6.35 -2.40 3.26
N ASP A 88 -6.89 -3.56 3.63
CA ASP A 88 -6.20 -4.85 3.51
C ASP A 88 -6.60 -5.66 2.26
N CYS A 89 -7.77 -5.41 1.66
CA CYS A 89 -8.26 -6.22 0.55
C CYS A 89 -9.35 -5.55 -0.32
N LYS A 90 -9.58 -4.24 -0.19
CA LYS A 90 -10.65 -3.53 -0.91
C LYS A 90 -10.06 -2.50 -1.88
N TYR A 91 -10.30 -2.68 -3.17
CA TYR A 91 -9.59 -1.93 -4.23
C TYR A 91 -10.44 -0.90 -4.97
N GLY A 92 -11.76 -0.88 -4.72
CA GLY A 92 -12.67 0.08 -5.36
C GLY A 92 -12.77 1.38 -4.58
N HIS A 93 -12.00 2.39 -4.99
CA HIS A 93 -12.00 3.71 -4.37
C HIS A 93 -12.75 4.73 -5.21
N SER A 94 -13.37 5.69 -4.55
CA SER A 94 -13.91 6.87 -5.20
C SER A 94 -13.56 8.12 -4.41
N VAL A 95 -13.29 9.20 -5.10
CA VAL A 95 -13.19 10.55 -4.51
C VAL A 95 -14.03 11.48 -5.34
N LYS A 96 -14.96 12.13 -4.69
CA LYS A 96 -15.77 13.16 -5.31
C LYS A 96 -15.82 14.37 -4.39
N ASP A 97 -15.34 15.49 -4.90
CA ASP A 97 -15.10 16.68 -4.10
C ASP A 97 -14.18 16.31 -2.90
N SER A 98 -14.64 16.52 -1.69
CA SER A 98 -13.90 16.15 -0.47
C SER A 98 -14.46 14.90 0.23
N VAL A 99 -15.09 13.99 -0.50
CA VAL A 99 -15.62 12.72 0.05
C VAL A 99 -14.82 11.54 -0.48
N ILE A 100 -14.14 10.87 0.43
CA ILE A 100 -13.41 9.63 0.16
C ILE A 100 -14.37 8.45 0.31
N GLY A 101 -14.46 7.58 -0.69
CA GLY A 101 -15.29 6.37 -0.67
C GLY A 101 -14.49 5.11 -0.90
N LEU A 102 -14.82 4.04 -0.18
CA LEU A 102 -14.29 2.70 -0.39
C LEU A 102 -15.44 1.71 -0.56
N THR A 103 -15.40 0.93 -1.62
CA THR A 103 -16.33 -0.17 -1.86
C THR A 103 -15.89 -1.39 -1.05
N LEU A 104 -16.78 -1.86 -0.21
CA LEU A 104 -16.53 -2.97 0.71
C LEU A 104 -17.01 -4.31 0.15
N ILE A 105 -18.25 -4.36 -0.38
CA ILE A 105 -18.85 -5.56 -0.96
C ILE A 105 -19.71 -5.16 -2.15
N LYS A 106 -19.74 -6.00 -3.20
CA LYS A 106 -20.57 -5.81 -4.37
C LYS A 106 -21.24 -7.13 -4.77
N SER A 107 -22.56 -7.22 -4.63
CA SER A 107 -23.34 -8.38 -5.08
C SER A 107 -23.77 -8.19 -6.53
N GLY A 108 -23.10 -8.87 -7.46
CA GLY A 108 -23.58 -9.05 -8.83
C GLY A 108 -24.57 -10.20 -8.95
N ILE A 109 -25.20 -10.34 -10.12
CA ILE A 109 -26.05 -11.47 -10.45
C ILE A 109 -25.51 -12.28 -11.64
N GLU A 110 -24.61 -11.71 -12.39
CA GLU A 110 -23.94 -12.33 -13.52
C GLU A 110 -22.41 -12.25 -13.35
N PRO A 111 -21.68 -13.30 -13.66
CA PRO A 111 -22.09 -14.65 -14.10
C PRO A 111 -22.54 -15.56 -12.94
N ASN A 112 -22.38 -15.13 -11.68
CA ASN A 112 -22.76 -15.86 -10.48
C ASN A 112 -23.86 -15.08 -9.73
N PRO A 113 -25.08 -15.61 -9.62
CA PRO A 113 -26.19 -14.91 -8.94
C PRO A 113 -26.07 -14.83 -7.42
N THR A 114 -25.14 -15.57 -6.83
CA THR A 114 -24.85 -15.57 -5.38
C THR A 114 -23.49 -14.98 -5.05
N THR A 115 -22.95 -14.15 -5.95
CA THR A 115 -21.66 -13.48 -5.74
C THR A 115 -21.63 -12.74 -4.41
N ASP A 116 -20.56 -12.97 -3.64
CA ASP A 116 -20.26 -12.33 -2.35
C ASP A 116 -21.30 -12.56 -1.24
N GLN A 117 -22.20 -13.54 -1.39
CA GLN A 117 -23.17 -13.90 -0.34
C GLN A 117 -22.52 -14.85 0.67
N GLU A 118 -21.77 -14.28 1.59
CA GLU A 118 -21.02 -15.01 2.62
C GLU A 118 -20.67 -14.10 3.81
N VAL A 119 -19.93 -14.63 4.76
CA VAL A 119 -19.37 -13.84 5.85
C VAL A 119 -18.02 -13.26 5.40
N HIS A 120 -17.93 -11.95 5.38
CA HIS A 120 -16.72 -11.19 5.02
C HIS A 120 -16.01 -10.67 6.26
N HIS A 121 -14.68 -10.75 6.25
CA HIS A 121 -13.80 -10.14 7.24
C HIS A 121 -12.79 -9.26 6.52
N PHE A 122 -12.71 -7.99 6.90
CA PHE A 122 -11.75 -7.05 6.32
C PHE A 122 -11.50 -5.89 7.27
N THR A 123 -10.36 -5.23 7.07
CA THR A 123 -10.00 -4.02 7.80
C THR A 123 -9.72 -2.89 6.85
N TYR A 124 -10.25 -1.73 7.13
CA TYR A 124 -9.86 -0.49 6.50
C TYR A 124 -9.57 0.56 7.57
N ALA A 125 -8.88 1.62 7.20
CA ALA A 125 -8.52 2.66 8.13
C ALA A 125 -8.51 4.03 7.49
N ILE A 126 -8.74 5.06 8.28
CA ILE A 126 -8.40 6.44 7.92
C ILE A 126 -7.16 6.88 8.69
N TYR A 127 -6.28 7.59 8.00
CA TYR A 127 -5.04 8.10 8.52
C TYR A 127 -4.96 9.62 8.28
N PRO A 128 -5.50 10.45 9.21
CA PRO A 128 -5.32 11.90 9.16
C PRO A 128 -3.86 12.27 9.42
N HIS A 129 -3.30 13.15 8.62
CA HIS A 129 -1.90 13.51 8.73
C HIS A 129 -1.62 14.97 8.42
N ALA A 130 -0.55 15.50 8.97
CA ALA A 130 0.06 16.74 8.54
C ALA A 130 0.91 16.49 7.29
N GLU A 131 1.14 17.54 6.50
CA GLU A 131 1.91 17.50 5.26
C GLU A 131 1.27 16.61 4.17
N LYS A 132 2.00 16.36 3.10
CA LYS A 132 1.59 15.43 2.03
C LYS A 132 1.85 14.00 2.44
N TRP A 133 1.22 13.06 1.77
CA TRP A 133 1.27 11.63 2.03
C TRP A 133 2.70 11.05 2.10
N GLN A 134 3.65 11.59 1.30
CA GLN A 134 5.05 11.19 1.33
C GLN A 134 5.68 11.46 2.71
N ALA A 135 5.65 12.72 3.12
CA ALA A 135 6.21 13.14 4.41
C ALA A 135 5.44 12.56 5.61
N ALA A 136 4.17 12.29 5.44
CA ALA A 136 3.31 11.67 6.45
C ALA A 136 3.59 10.18 6.65
N GLY A 137 4.28 9.53 5.72
CA GLY A 137 4.57 8.10 5.79
C GLY A 137 3.33 7.22 5.53
N THR A 138 2.46 7.61 4.63
CA THR A 138 1.26 6.84 4.24
C THR A 138 1.63 5.44 3.78
N VAL A 139 2.67 5.28 2.95
CA VAL A 139 3.13 3.98 2.45
C VAL A 139 3.50 3.02 3.58
N PRO A 140 4.39 3.37 4.54
CA PRO A 140 4.65 2.51 5.69
C PRO A 140 3.42 2.17 6.52
N GLN A 141 2.49 3.13 6.71
CA GLN A 141 1.24 2.86 7.44
C GLN A 141 0.36 1.83 6.74
N ALA A 142 0.29 1.88 5.41
CA ALA A 142 -0.43 0.91 4.61
C ALA A 142 0.23 -0.49 4.67
N PHE A 143 1.56 -0.54 4.64
CA PHE A 143 2.30 -1.80 4.85
C PHE A 143 2.05 -2.38 6.24
N PHE A 144 2.09 -1.60 7.31
CA PHE A 144 1.81 -2.09 8.66
C PHE A 144 0.38 -2.62 8.83
N LEU A 145 -0.59 -2.09 8.09
CA LEU A 145 -1.94 -2.64 8.09
C LEU A 145 -2.01 -4.01 7.38
N ASN A 146 -1.28 -4.15 6.27
CA ASN A 146 -1.31 -5.35 5.43
C ASN A 146 -0.34 -6.46 5.89
N GLN A 147 0.73 -6.07 6.57
CA GLN A 147 1.78 -6.97 7.06
C GLN A 147 2.05 -6.69 8.55
N PRO A 148 1.13 -7.05 9.43
CA PRO A 148 1.30 -6.82 10.85
C PRO A 148 2.47 -7.63 11.40
N ALA A 149 3.16 -7.08 12.40
CA ALA A 149 4.25 -7.78 13.07
C ALA A 149 3.76 -9.06 13.74
N LEU A 150 4.51 -10.15 13.55
CA LEU A 150 4.22 -11.42 14.19
C LEU A 150 4.86 -11.44 15.59
N ALA A 151 4.07 -11.73 16.60
CA ALA A 151 4.53 -11.96 17.95
C ALA A 151 4.72 -13.46 18.20
N VAL A 152 5.93 -13.85 18.55
CA VAL A 152 6.26 -15.24 18.89
C VAL A 152 6.73 -15.30 20.33
N GLN A 153 6.21 -16.25 21.09
CA GLN A 153 6.62 -16.45 22.47
C GLN A 153 7.96 -17.22 22.53
N GLY A 154 8.87 -16.75 23.33
CA GLY A 154 10.24 -17.30 23.47
C GLY A 154 11.23 -16.47 22.65
N GLY A 155 12.38 -16.27 23.14
CA GLY A 155 13.45 -15.46 22.57
C GLY A 155 14.32 -14.92 23.71
N LYS A 156 15.50 -14.43 23.36
CA LYS A 156 16.37 -13.79 24.33
C LYS A 156 16.14 -12.28 24.28
N PRO A 157 15.80 -11.64 25.41
CA PRO A 157 15.66 -10.19 25.45
C PRO A 157 16.94 -9.48 25.02
N GLY A 158 16.81 -8.41 24.22
CA GLY A 158 17.90 -7.50 23.87
C GLY A 158 18.69 -7.87 22.61
N GLU A 159 18.38 -8.98 21.93
CA GLU A 159 18.94 -9.29 20.63
C GLU A 159 18.00 -8.74 19.52
N SER A 160 18.53 -7.94 18.61
CA SER A 160 17.83 -7.49 17.40
C SER A 160 18.70 -7.75 16.19
N PHE A 161 18.07 -8.16 15.10
CA PHE A 161 18.73 -8.40 13.82
C PHE A 161 17.88 -7.81 12.70
N SER A 162 18.50 -7.08 11.79
CA SER A 162 17.90 -6.65 10.53
C SER A 162 18.59 -7.38 9.39
N LEU A 163 17.82 -8.06 8.55
CA LEU A 163 18.37 -8.77 7.38
C LEU A 163 18.85 -7.79 6.31
N ALA A 164 18.08 -6.74 6.08
CA ALA A 164 18.37 -5.72 5.08
C ALA A 164 17.87 -4.34 5.51
N GLY A 165 18.46 -3.30 4.97
CA GLY A 165 18.03 -1.91 5.15
C GLY A 165 18.28 -1.09 3.89
N LEU A 166 17.48 -0.06 3.67
CA LEU A 166 17.61 0.91 2.59
C LEU A 166 17.87 2.30 3.17
N ASP A 167 18.72 3.08 2.52
CA ASP A 167 18.98 4.48 2.90
C ASP A 167 17.99 5.48 2.27
N ALA A 168 17.14 5.03 1.36
CA ALA A 168 16.18 5.84 0.63
C ALA A 168 14.75 5.60 1.13
N PRO A 169 14.10 6.60 1.76
CA PRO A 169 12.76 6.43 2.34
C PRO A 169 11.63 6.28 1.31
N ASN A 170 11.86 6.71 0.08
CA ASN A 170 10.95 6.56 -1.06
C ASN A 170 11.13 5.23 -1.82
N VAL A 171 12.00 4.35 -1.35
CA VAL A 171 12.18 3.01 -1.93
C VAL A 171 11.67 1.96 -0.96
N VAL A 172 10.72 1.18 -1.41
CA VAL A 172 10.08 0.12 -0.64
C VAL A 172 10.80 -1.19 -0.90
N LEU A 173 11.33 -1.80 0.16
CA LEU A 173 11.76 -3.19 0.14
C LEU A 173 10.51 -4.07 0.27
N GLU A 174 10.07 -4.64 -0.83
CA GLU A 174 8.78 -5.34 -0.91
C GLU A 174 8.92 -6.82 -0.54
N THR A 175 9.93 -7.49 -1.08
CA THR A 175 10.11 -8.94 -0.91
C THR A 175 11.58 -9.31 -0.78
N ILE A 176 11.86 -10.23 0.12
CA ILE A 176 13.11 -11.00 0.14
C ILE A 176 12.72 -12.47 0.05
N LYS A 177 13.23 -13.16 -0.95
CA LYS A 177 12.96 -14.59 -1.16
C LYS A 177 14.21 -15.33 -1.63
N ARG A 178 14.18 -16.65 -1.59
CA ARG A 178 15.18 -17.48 -2.25
C ARG A 178 15.01 -17.40 -3.76
N ALA A 179 16.10 -17.36 -4.51
CA ALA A 179 16.07 -17.41 -5.97
C ALA A 179 15.43 -18.72 -6.50
N GLU A 180 14.76 -18.69 -7.65
CA GLU A 180 14.06 -19.84 -8.24
C GLU A 180 15.04 -20.97 -8.63
N ASP A 181 16.24 -20.62 -9.07
CA ASP A 181 17.32 -21.60 -9.34
C ASP A 181 17.94 -22.19 -8.07
N GLY A 182 17.60 -21.64 -6.90
CA GLY A 182 18.06 -22.08 -5.60
C GLY A 182 19.41 -21.52 -5.17
N ASP A 183 20.06 -20.67 -5.98
CA ASP A 183 21.33 -20.03 -5.66
C ASP A 183 21.14 -18.54 -5.36
N GLY A 184 21.25 -18.19 -4.08
CA GLY A 184 21.15 -16.82 -3.63
C GLY A 184 19.75 -16.36 -3.18
N ALA A 185 19.64 -15.05 -3.01
CA ALA A 185 18.42 -14.36 -2.59
C ALA A 185 18.03 -13.29 -3.61
N ILE A 186 16.73 -13.20 -3.88
CA ILE A 186 16.12 -12.13 -4.65
C ILE A 186 15.60 -11.08 -3.66
N VAL A 187 15.99 -9.84 -3.89
CA VAL A 187 15.49 -8.68 -3.17
C VAL A 187 14.69 -7.82 -4.16
N ARG A 188 13.38 -7.72 -3.94
CA ARG A 188 12.50 -6.93 -4.79
C ARG A 188 12.19 -5.61 -4.13
N MET A 189 12.36 -4.54 -4.90
CA MET A 189 12.16 -3.17 -4.46
C MET A 189 11.44 -2.36 -5.53
N TYR A 190 10.82 -1.27 -5.12
CA TYR A 190 10.27 -0.29 -6.05
C TYR A 190 10.30 1.11 -5.45
N GLU A 191 10.41 2.11 -6.31
CA GLU A 191 10.33 3.51 -5.94
C GLU A 191 8.86 3.95 -5.90
N CYS A 192 8.43 4.62 -4.83
CA CYS A 192 7.01 4.89 -4.58
C CYS A 192 6.59 6.37 -4.71
N GLU A 193 7.50 7.28 -5.09
CA GLU A 193 7.23 8.72 -5.19
C GLU A 193 7.40 9.31 -6.61
N ASN A 194 7.60 8.45 -7.62
CA ASN A 194 7.85 8.80 -9.02
C ASN A 194 9.14 9.60 -9.22
N SER A 195 10.22 9.21 -8.53
CA SER A 195 11.52 9.87 -8.51
C SER A 195 12.65 8.94 -8.95
N LEU A 196 13.64 9.48 -9.66
CA LEU A 196 14.88 8.75 -9.89
C LEU A 196 15.74 8.81 -8.63
N THR A 197 16.01 7.66 -8.01
CA THR A 197 16.64 7.58 -6.70
C THR A 197 17.86 6.67 -6.72
N ASN A 198 18.98 7.17 -6.20
CA ASN A 198 20.14 6.36 -5.89
C ASN A 198 19.92 5.71 -4.51
N VAL A 199 20.15 4.42 -4.43
CA VAL A 199 19.83 3.60 -3.25
C VAL A 199 21.05 2.81 -2.83
N THR A 200 21.25 2.75 -1.52
CA THR A 200 22.19 1.82 -0.90
C THR A 200 21.40 0.79 -0.12
N LEU A 201 21.58 -0.47 -0.48
CA LEU A 201 21.09 -1.62 0.27
C LEU A 201 22.19 -2.11 1.20
N ASP A 202 21.93 -2.03 2.50
CA ASP A 202 22.72 -2.72 3.53
C ASP A 202 22.18 -4.15 3.66
N TRP A 203 23.02 -5.13 3.32
CA TRP A 203 22.68 -6.56 3.39
C TRP A 203 23.54 -7.24 4.47
N ASN A 204 22.89 -7.81 5.48
CA ASN A 204 23.56 -8.30 6.70
C ASN A 204 23.85 -9.81 6.73
N LEU A 205 23.81 -10.48 5.57
CA LEU A 205 24.32 -11.83 5.41
C LEU A 205 25.52 -11.84 4.48
N PRO A 206 26.42 -12.84 4.57
CA PRO A 206 27.52 -13.00 3.62
C PRO A 206 26.99 -13.16 2.18
N PHE A 207 27.59 -12.47 1.24
CA PHE A 207 27.35 -12.63 -0.19
C PHE A 207 28.63 -12.43 -0.99
N HIS A 208 28.69 -12.94 -2.21
CA HIS A 208 29.88 -12.85 -3.08
C HIS A 208 29.71 -11.84 -4.21
N ALA A 209 28.48 -11.72 -4.72
CA ALA A 209 28.13 -10.82 -5.81
C ALA A 209 26.68 -10.37 -5.70
N ALA A 210 26.37 -9.27 -6.37
CA ALA A 210 24.98 -8.82 -6.58
C ALA A 210 24.85 -8.36 -8.03
N GLU A 211 23.72 -8.66 -8.63
CA GLU A 211 23.38 -8.23 -9.99
C GLU A 211 21.91 -7.84 -10.07
N SER A 212 21.57 -7.01 -11.03
CA SER A 212 20.20 -6.65 -11.32
C SER A 212 19.55 -7.71 -12.21
N CYS A 213 18.27 -7.98 -11.99
CA CYS A 213 17.49 -8.91 -12.77
C CYS A 213 16.04 -8.43 -12.98
N ASN A 214 15.42 -8.93 -14.01
CA ASN A 214 14.00 -8.71 -14.29
C ASN A 214 13.08 -9.55 -13.38
N CYS A 215 11.76 -9.42 -13.54
CA CYS A 215 10.76 -10.16 -12.75
C CYS A 215 10.81 -11.69 -12.95
N LEU A 216 11.49 -12.18 -13.97
CA LEU A 216 11.74 -13.61 -14.23
C LEU A 216 13.09 -14.06 -13.68
N GLU A 217 13.75 -13.23 -12.88
CA GLU A 217 15.06 -13.47 -12.26
C GLU A 217 16.20 -13.66 -13.27
N GLN A 218 16.04 -13.09 -14.46
CA GLN A 218 17.10 -13.09 -15.49
C GLN A 218 17.87 -11.79 -15.42
N PRO A 219 19.21 -11.82 -15.48
CA PRO A 219 20.04 -10.61 -15.49
C PRO A 219 19.59 -9.62 -16.58
N ASP A 220 19.40 -8.36 -16.22
CA ASP A 220 18.96 -7.31 -17.15
C ASP A 220 20.05 -6.32 -17.50
N GLY A 221 21.22 -6.42 -16.86
CA GLY A 221 22.41 -5.62 -17.16
C GLY A 221 22.37 -4.20 -16.59
N GLU A 222 21.39 -3.86 -15.76
CA GLU A 222 21.39 -2.57 -15.08
C GLU A 222 22.55 -2.48 -14.08
N PRO A 223 23.22 -1.31 -13.96
CA PRO A 223 24.42 -1.16 -13.14
C PRO A 223 24.14 -1.38 -11.64
N VAL A 224 24.90 -2.27 -11.02
CA VAL A 224 24.92 -2.49 -9.57
C VAL A 224 26.37 -2.40 -9.09
N GLU A 225 26.65 -1.54 -8.14
CA GLU A 225 27.98 -1.39 -7.54
C GLU A 225 28.01 -2.08 -6.17
N VAL A 226 28.99 -2.96 -5.96
CA VAL A 226 29.25 -3.61 -4.67
C VAL A 226 30.56 -3.08 -4.12
N LYS A 227 30.49 -2.40 -2.98
CA LYS A 227 31.66 -1.85 -2.30
C LYS A 227 31.50 -1.91 -0.80
N ASP A 228 32.52 -2.38 -0.12
CA ASP A 228 32.56 -2.46 1.36
C ASP A 228 31.33 -3.15 1.98
N GLY A 229 30.79 -4.18 1.32
CA GLY A 229 29.62 -4.92 1.76
C GLY A 229 28.27 -4.22 1.53
N LYS A 230 28.28 -3.07 0.86
CA LYS A 230 27.08 -2.32 0.46
C LYS A 230 26.80 -2.50 -1.02
N ILE A 231 25.52 -2.50 -1.37
CA ILE A 231 25.04 -2.65 -2.74
C ILE A 231 24.37 -1.35 -3.16
N THR A 232 24.94 -0.65 -4.14
CA THR A 232 24.43 0.65 -4.61
C THR A 232 23.93 0.54 -6.05
N PHE A 233 22.76 1.09 -6.31
CA PHE A 233 22.11 1.09 -7.60
C PHE A 233 21.14 2.28 -7.72
N THR A 234 20.55 2.44 -8.90
CA THR A 234 19.53 3.47 -9.15
C THR A 234 18.20 2.81 -9.48
N VAL A 235 17.11 3.32 -8.89
CA VAL A 235 15.74 2.91 -9.19
C VAL A 235 14.91 4.09 -9.69
N LYS A 236 13.91 3.80 -10.52
CA LYS A 236 13.01 4.79 -11.11
C LYS A 236 11.57 4.30 -11.07
#